data_792180c56ef33811bd3cb1b7ea007295
#
_entry.id   792180c56ef33811bd3cb1b7ea007295
#
_cell.length_a   1.000
_cell.length_b   1.000
_cell.length_c   1.000
_cell.angle_alpha   90.00
_cell.angle_beta   90.00
_cell.angle_gamma   90.00
#
_symmetry.space_group_name_H-M   'P 1'
#
loop_
_entity.id
_entity.type
_entity.pdbx_description
1 polymer ?
#
loop_
_entity_poly.entity_id
_entity_poly.type
_entity_poly.pdbx_seq_one_letter_code
_entity_poly.pdbx_strand_id
1 'polypeptide(L)'
;MGKQKGFQQKKNKSPQDSSGKDGDPIRSGKIKASHILVNKLGKAQEIYENIQAGENFEKLAKEFSECSSKKKGGDLGEFPKGQMVPEFWNACTKLKIGDISQPVKTQFGYHIIKRTG
;
A
#
# COMPACT_ATOMS: atom_id res chain seq x y z
N MET A 1 -21.40 -19.50 -3.48
CA MET A 1 -21.22 -19.46 -3.40
C MET A 1 -20.87 -18.90 -3.41
N GLY A 2 -20.78 -18.61 -3.50
CA GLY A 2 -20.16 -18.16 -3.30
C GLY A 2 -19.73 -17.45 -3.49
N LYS A 3 -19.63 -17.25 -3.77
CA LYS A 3 -19.17 -16.80 -3.88
C LYS A 3 -18.65 -16.31 -4.15
N GLN A 4 -18.56 -16.27 -4.46
CA GLN A 4 -17.99 -15.99 -4.63
C GLN A 4 -17.68 -15.45 -5.02
N LYS A 5 -17.70 -15.39 -5.25
CA LYS A 5 -17.27 -15.06 -5.56
C LYS A 5 -16.95 -14.41 -5.92
N GLY A 6 -17.09 -14.41 -5.88
CA GLY A 6 -16.40 -14.05 -6.03
C GLY A 6 -16.05 -13.39 -6.43
N PHE A 7 -16.00 -13.37 -6.67
CA PHE A 7 -15.42 -12.97 -6.76
C PHE A 7 -14.84 -12.52 -7.21
N GLN A 8 -14.78 -12.45 -7.29
CA GLN A 8 -14.08 -12.27 -7.52
C GLN A 8 -13.56 -11.69 -7.90
N GLN A 9 -13.61 -11.57 -8.05
CA GLN A 9 -12.99 -11.27 -8.27
C GLN A 9 -12.55 -10.58 -8.68
N LYS A 10 -12.58 -10.36 -8.81
CA LYS A 10 -12.06 -10.00 -9.07
C LYS A 10 -11.53 -9.35 -9.34
N LYS A 11 -11.47 -9.22 -9.41
CA LYS A 11 -10.82 -8.93 -9.54
C LYS A 11 -10.24 -8.40 -9.59
N ASN A 12 -10.09 -8.49 -9.58
CA ASN A 12 -9.32 -8.27 -9.46
C ASN A 12 -8.75 -7.93 -9.52
N LYS A 13 -8.46 -7.77 -9.57
CA LYS A 13 -7.73 -7.70 -9.63
C LYS A 13 -7.09 -7.33 -9.65
N SER A 14 -6.88 -7.30 -9.69
CA SER A 14 -6.02 -7.12 -9.63
C SER A 14 -5.49 -6.77 -9.83
N PRO A 15 -5.14 -6.63 -9.57
CA PRO A 15 -4.34 -6.34 -9.86
C PRO A 15 -3.71 -6.18 -10.00
N GLN A 16 -3.48 -6.34 -9.76
CA GLN A 16 -2.71 -6.41 -9.90
C GLN A 16 -2.15 -6.55 -10.48
N ASP A 17 -2.00 -6.82 -10.66
CA ASP A 17 -1.41 -7.02 -11.31
C ASP A 17 -1.09 -6.75 -12.16
N SER A 18 -1.03 -6.47 -12.34
CA SER A 18 -0.86 -6.25 -13.14
C SER A 18 -0.26 -5.81 -13.68
N SER A 19 -0.04 -5.81 -13.72
CA SER A 19 0.97 -5.58 -14.17
C SER A 19 1.74 -4.43 -13.92
N GLY A 20 2.77 -4.55 -13.57
CA GLY A 20 3.57 -3.62 -12.92
C GLY A 20 3.77 -2.28 -13.59
N LYS A 21 3.73 -2.25 -14.87
CA LYS A 21 3.91 -1.01 -15.63
C LYS A 21 2.63 -0.19 -15.69
N ASP A 22 1.60 -0.67 -15.02
CA ASP A 22 0.27 -0.07 -15.14
C ASP A 22 -0.02 0.96 -14.05
N GLY A 23 0.98 1.33 -13.26
CA GLY A 23 0.82 2.39 -12.29
C GLY A 23 0.59 3.73 -12.95
N ASP A 24 0.06 4.67 -12.19
CA ASP A 24 -0.13 6.02 -12.70
C ASP A 24 1.21 6.71 -12.94
N PRO A 25 1.28 7.58 -13.95
CA PRO A 25 2.52 8.31 -14.24
C PRO A 25 2.98 9.13 -13.02
N ILE A 26 4.28 9.28 -12.92
CA ILE A 26 4.89 10.09 -11.87
C ILE A 26 5.03 11.51 -12.40
N ARG A 27 4.36 12.46 -11.76
CA ARG A 27 4.42 13.86 -12.15
C ARG A 27 5.43 14.57 -11.28
N SER A 28 6.20 15.46 -11.87
CA SER A 28 7.21 16.25 -11.15
C SER A 28 8.29 15.38 -10.51
N GLY A 29 8.38 14.11 -10.90
CA GLY A 29 9.38 13.19 -10.35
C GLY A 29 9.13 12.76 -8.92
N LYS A 30 7.94 13.02 -8.37
CA LYS A 30 7.62 12.70 -6.98
C LYS A 30 6.35 11.87 -6.90
N ILE A 31 6.30 11.02 -5.86
CA ILE A 31 5.10 10.24 -5.54
C ILE A 31 4.62 10.68 -4.17
N LYS A 32 3.31 10.71 -4.00
CA LYS A 32 2.70 10.94 -2.68
C LYS A 32 2.06 9.64 -2.22
N ALA A 33 2.32 9.26 -0.98
CA ALA A 33 1.83 7.97 -0.48
C ALA A 33 1.69 7.98 1.03
N SER A 34 0.88 7.04 1.51
CA SER A 34 0.77 6.70 2.92
C SER A 34 1.17 5.25 3.09
N HIS A 35 1.59 4.87 4.30
CA HIS A 35 1.91 3.47 4.54
C HIS A 35 1.61 3.06 5.98
N ILE A 36 1.52 1.75 6.17
CA ILE A 36 1.44 1.11 7.49
C ILE A 36 2.62 0.17 7.58
N LEU A 37 3.48 0.37 8.58
CA LEU A 37 4.67 -0.46 8.78
C LEU A 37 4.48 -1.36 9.99
N VAL A 38 4.63 -2.67 9.78
CA VAL A 38 4.62 -3.64 10.88
C VAL A 38 5.76 -4.62 10.66
N ASN A 39 6.20 -5.27 11.74
CA ASN A 39 7.39 -6.12 11.66
C ASN A 39 7.09 -7.58 11.31
N LYS A 40 5.82 -7.97 11.19
CA LYS A 40 5.47 -9.36 10.89
C LYS A 40 4.54 -9.45 9.70
N LEU A 41 4.83 -10.40 8.82
CA LEU A 41 4.04 -10.60 7.60
C LEU A 41 2.58 -10.94 7.93
N GLY A 42 2.35 -11.81 8.91
CA GLY A 42 0.99 -12.19 9.27
C GLY A 42 0.13 -11.00 9.68
N LYS A 43 0.74 -10.08 10.45
CA LYS A 43 0.01 -8.87 10.86
C LYS A 43 -0.25 -7.97 9.66
N ALA A 44 0.74 -7.84 8.76
CA ALA A 44 0.56 -7.03 7.57
C ALA A 44 -0.56 -7.59 6.69
N GLN A 45 -0.61 -8.90 6.53
CA GLN A 45 -1.67 -9.53 5.74
C GLN A 45 -3.04 -9.31 6.36
N GLU A 46 -3.13 -9.42 7.68
CA GLU A 46 -4.38 -9.18 8.38
C GLU A 46 -4.87 -7.75 8.15
N ILE A 47 -3.97 -6.79 8.27
CA ILE A 47 -4.31 -5.38 8.05
C ILE A 47 -4.74 -5.16 6.60
N TYR A 48 -4.00 -5.75 5.66
CA TYR A 48 -4.35 -5.63 4.24
C TYR A 48 -5.76 -6.15 3.99
N GLU A 49 -6.10 -7.30 4.56
CA GLU A 49 -7.43 -7.89 4.38
C GLU A 49 -8.50 -7.00 4.98
N ASN A 50 -8.23 -6.40 6.14
CA ASN A 50 -9.17 -5.48 6.75
C ASN A 50 -9.43 -4.26 5.87
N ILE A 51 -8.39 -3.73 5.23
CA ILE A 51 -8.53 -2.61 4.31
C ILE A 51 -9.39 -3.04 3.11
N GLN A 52 -9.15 -4.23 2.58
CA GLN A 52 -9.94 -4.74 1.45
C GLN A 52 -11.40 -4.93 1.85
N ALA A 53 -11.65 -5.19 3.11
CA ALA A 53 -13.00 -5.35 3.63
C ALA A 53 -13.69 -4.01 3.91
N GLY A 54 -13.01 -2.89 3.68
CA GLY A 54 -13.61 -1.57 3.81
C GLY A 54 -13.17 -0.78 5.02
N GLU A 55 -12.25 -1.29 5.83
CA GLU A 55 -11.79 -0.53 6.99
C GLU A 55 -10.91 0.64 6.56
N ASN A 56 -10.91 1.67 7.38
CA ASN A 56 -10.23 2.92 7.08
C ASN A 56 -8.72 2.77 7.22
N PHE A 57 -7.99 3.08 6.15
CA PHE A 57 -6.53 2.95 6.10
C PHE A 57 -5.86 3.81 7.18
N GLU A 58 -6.27 5.07 7.28
CA GLU A 58 -5.65 6.01 8.22
C GLU A 58 -5.84 5.56 9.66
N LYS A 59 -7.02 5.05 9.98
CA LYS A 59 -7.30 4.55 11.32
C LYS A 59 -6.42 3.35 11.64
N LEU A 60 -6.26 2.43 10.71
CA LEU A 60 -5.41 1.26 10.92
C LEU A 60 -3.95 1.67 11.06
N ALA A 61 -3.52 2.69 10.32
CA ALA A 61 -2.15 3.20 10.44
C ALA A 61 -1.92 3.77 11.84
N LYS A 62 -2.86 4.57 12.34
CA LYS A 62 -2.74 5.14 13.68
C LYS A 62 -2.71 4.06 14.75
N GLU A 63 -3.42 2.97 14.51
CA GLU A 63 -3.55 1.91 15.50
C GLU A 63 -2.37 0.95 15.49
N PHE A 64 -1.89 0.57 14.31
CA PHE A 64 -0.95 -0.54 14.19
C PHE A 64 0.42 -0.19 13.63
N SER A 65 0.57 0.93 12.93
CA SER A 65 1.84 1.24 12.28
C SER A 65 2.93 1.50 13.30
N GLU A 66 4.13 0.99 13.01
CA GLU A 66 5.29 1.20 13.86
C GLU A 66 6.14 2.39 13.40
N CYS A 67 5.72 3.06 12.35
CA CYS A 67 6.40 4.25 11.83
C CYS A 67 5.81 5.50 12.48
N SER A 68 6.66 6.53 12.69
CA SER A 68 6.20 7.78 13.28
C SER A 68 5.11 8.45 12.45
N SER A 69 5.04 8.15 11.16
CA SER A 69 3.98 8.69 10.28
C SER A 69 2.59 8.24 10.71
N LYS A 70 2.48 7.26 11.61
CA LYS A 70 1.17 6.82 12.08
C LYS A 70 0.36 7.96 12.67
N LYS A 71 1.02 8.97 13.23
CA LYS A 71 0.34 10.13 13.79
C LYS A 71 -0.46 10.90 12.74
N LYS A 72 -0.05 10.77 11.49
CA LYS A 72 -0.73 11.41 10.36
C LYS A 72 -1.50 10.40 9.53
N GLY A 73 -1.90 9.29 10.12
CA GLY A 73 -2.61 8.24 9.39
C GLY A 73 -1.74 7.52 8.38
N GLY A 74 -0.43 7.56 8.58
CA GLY A 74 0.52 6.94 7.68
C GLY A 74 1.01 7.84 6.56
N ASP A 75 0.55 9.07 6.49
CA ASP A 75 0.89 9.98 5.38
C ASP A 75 2.37 10.34 5.41
N LEU A 76 3.05 10.04 4.30
CA LEU A 76 4.47 10.34 4.13
C LEU A 76 4.71 11.63 3.35
N GLY A 77 3.64 12.22 2.80
CA GLY A 77 3.79 13.35 1.91
C GLY A 77 4.37 12.94 0.57
N GLU A 78 4.91 13.91 -0.15
CA GLU A 78 5.56 13.66 -1.44
C GLU A 78 7.03 13.34 -1.24
N PHE A 79 7.56 12.47 -2.10
CA PHE A 79 8.98 12.11 -2.03
C PHE A 79 9.50 11.76 -3.42
N PRO A 80 10.76 12.11 -3.72
CA PRO A 80 11.37 11.74 -4.99
C PRO A 80 11.97 10.35 -4.92
N LYS A 81 12.31 9.80 -6.08
CA LYS A 81 13.06 8.57 -6.14
C LYS A 81 14.39 8.73 -5.40
N GLY A 82 14.74 7.72 -4.62
CA GLY A 82 15.99 7.72 -3.86
C GLY A 82 15.82 8.12 -2.40
N GLN A 83 14.69 8.73 -2.03
CA GLN A 83 14.44 9.07 -0.63
C GLN A 83 13.98 7.85 0.15
N MET A 84 13.16 7.01 -0.48
CA MET A 84 12.70 5.77 0.13
C MET A 84 13.53 4.60 -0.37
N VAL A 85 13.54 3.49 0.38
CA VAL A 85 14.25 2.29 -0.07
C VAL A 85 13.69 1.82 -1.41
N PRO A 86 14.51 1.18 -2.26
CA PRO A 86 14.06 0.81 -3.61
C PRO A 86 12.80 -0.04 -3.64
N GLU A 87 12.65 -0.97 -2.71
CA GLU A 87 11.46 -1.82 -2.67
C GLU A 87 10.19 -1.00 -2.51
N PHE A 88 10.26 0.03 -1.65
CA PHE A 88 9.12 0.91 -1.41
C PHE A 88 8.80 1.73 -2.66
N TRP A 89 9.82 2.37 -3.24
CA TRP A 89 9.62 3.18 -4.44
C TRP A 89 9.05 2.34 -5.58
N ASN A 90 9.65 1.15 -5.81
CA ASN A 90 9.20 0.30 -6.90
C ASN A 90 7.75 -0.15 -6.72
N ALA A 91 7.35 -0.44 -5.49
CA ALA A 91 5.96 -0.79 -5.21
C ALA A 91 5.03 0.38 -5.53
N CYS A 92 5.42 1.59 -5.14
CA CYS A 92 4.61 2.77 -5.42
C CYS A 92 4.42 2.99 -6.92
N THR A 93 5.46 2.76 -7.73
CA THR A 93 5.38 3.00 -9.16
C THR A 93 4.41 2.06 -9.86
N LYS A 94 4.11 0.93 -9.24
CA LYS A 94 3.18 -0.05 -9.80
C LYS A 94 1.74 0.21 -9.40
N LEU A 95 1.50 1.16 -8.52
CA LEU A 95 0.17 1.48 -8.04
C LEU A 95 -0.43 2.63 -8.82
N LYS A 96 -1.73 2.56 -9.02
CA LYS A 96 -2.49 3.74 -9.46
C LYS A 96 -2.84 4.56 -8.25
N ILE A 97 -3.09 5.85 -8.48
CA ILE A 97 -3.50 6.73 -7.38
C ILE A 97 -4.78 6.18 -6.78
N GLY A 98 -4.77 5.97 -5.47
CA GLY A 98 -5.88 5.37 -4.74
C GLY A 98 -5.72 3.89 -4.47
N ASP A 99 -4.79 3.22 -5.15
CA ASP A 99 -4.58 1.78 -4.96
C ASP A 99 -3.76 1.50 -3.70
N ILE A 100 -3.95 0.30 -3.17
CA ILE A 100 -3.27 -0.17 -1.98
C ILE A 100 -2.46 -1.41 -2.33
N SER A 101 -1.20 -1.44 -1.92
CA SER A 101 -0.31 -2.56 -2.20
C SER A 101 -0.58 -3.72 -1.25
N GLN A 102 -0.21 -4.91 -1.69
CA GLN A 102 -0.01 -6.02 -0.77
C GLN A 102 1.22 -5.72 0.09
N PRO A 103 1.43 -6.48 1.18
CA PRO A 103 2.61 -6.24 2.02
C PRO A 103 3.90 -6.29 1.22
N VAL A 104 4.73 -5.26 1.40
CA VAL A 104 6.01 -5.12 0.71
C VAL A 104 7.11 -5.23 1.76
N LYS A 105 8.00 -6.20 1.59
CA LYS A 105 9.09 -6.38 2.54
C LYS A 105 10.23 -5.42 2.25
N THR A 106 10.73 -4.78 3.32
CA THR A 106 11.95 -3.97 3.26
C THR A 106 12.78 -4.31 4.49
N GLN A 107 13.92 -3.64 4.61
CA GLN A 107 14.77 -3.84 5.80
C GLN A 107 14.10 -3.40 7.09
N PHE A 108 13.04 -2.59 7.00
CA PHE A 108 12.32 -2.09 8.18
C PHE A 108 11.17 -3.00 8.61
N GLY A 109 10.74 -3.91 7.77
CA GLY A 109 9.61 -4.78 8.02
C GLY A 109 8.71 -4.87 6.80
N TYR A 110 7.40 -4.89 7.04
CA TYR A 110 6.41 -5.01 5.96
C TYR A 110 5.58 -3.75 5.88
N HIS A 111 5.47 -3.21 4.69
CA HIS A 111 4.73 -1.98 4.41
C HIS A 111 3.47 -2.30 3.63
N ILE A 112 2.35 -1.71 4.03
CA ILE A 112 1.15 -1.66 3.21
C ILE A 112 1.06 -0.23 2.73
N ILE A 113 1.09 -0.03 1.41
CA ILE A 113 1.26 1.30 0.82
C ILE A 113 -0.01 1.70 0.10
N LYS A 114 -0.44 2.93 0.33
CA LYS A 114 -1.55 3.55 -0.41
C LYS A 114 -0.98 4.72 -1.18
N ARG A 115 -1.07 4.67 -2.51
CA ARG A 115 -0.58 5.77 -3.33
C ARG A 115 -1.67 6.84 -3.40
N THR A 116 -1.32 8.06 -3.02
CA THR A 116 -2.28 9.18 -3.00
C THR A 116 -1.95 10.27 -4.02
N GLY A 117 -0.77 10.18 -4.62
CA GLY A 117 -0.41 11.18 -5.64
C GLY A 117 0.77 10.82 -6.49
#